data_f44f48e7b2e42467b1c061ed24c2d326
#
_entry.id   f44f48e7b2e42467b1c061ed24c2d326
#
_cell.length_a   1.000
_cell.length_b   1.000
_cell.length_c   1.000
_cell.angle_alpha   90.00
_cell.angle_beta   90.00
_cell.angle_gamma   90.00
#
_symmetry.space_group_name_H-M   'P 1'
#
loop_
_entity.id
_entity.type
_entity.pdbx_description
1 polymer ?
#
loop_
_entity_poly.entity_id
_entity_poly.type
_entity_poly.pdbx_seq_one_letter_code
_entity_poly.pdbx_strand_id
1 'polypeptide(L)'
;VENKNSSPVVLFVGETLEGGRQQRVLNQTVVLPPFSETEIPVSCVEQGRWHGSQQFGGIGRMSPSNVRRSANRGYQHEVWNEVSYLLSSRSVDSDTQALADLYRDPETDAKRRNKIEKVASWGPLPGQTGIVVTHRDAIQSLDLFGSPEFLAAMWPKMVESALGTEVKLATRSKRQNTSDAVLKFLDRVSHSLIESSAQQSTGLGNFRRVENEYFTGQALTLDGALVHASAFPSAD
;
A
#
# COMPACT_ATOMS: atom_id res chain seq x y z
N VAL A 1 -8.83 -8.55 13.97
CA VAL A 1 -8.55 -7.20 14.52
C VAL A 1 -9.76 -6.71 15.27
N GLU A 2 -9.53 -6.17 16.47
CA GLU A 2 -10.59 -5.63 17.34
C GLU A 2 -10.59 -4.09 17.28
N ASN A 3 -11.73 -3.49 16.99
CA ASN A 3 -11.95 -2.05 17.13
C ASN A 3 -12.69 -1.77 18.45
N LYS A 4 -12.00 -1.20 19.43
CA LYS A 4 -12.56 -0.85 20.76
C LYS A 4 -13.13 0.57 20.81
N ASN A 5 -13.06 1.34 19.72
CA ASN A 5 -13.55 2.70 19.67
C ASN A 5 -15.04 2.74 19.36
N SER A 6 -15.70 3.82 19.78
CA SER A 6 -17.09 4.13 19.43
C SER A 6 -17.26 4.62 17.98
N SER A 7 -16.19 4.80 17.25
CA SER A 7 -16.18 5.25 15.85
C SER A 7 -15.59 4.18 14.93
N PRO A 8 -16.00 4.10 13.67
CA PRO A 8 -15.35 3.26 12.68
C PRO A 8 -13.86 3.59 12.54
N VAL A 9 -13.04 2.58 12.24
CA VAL A 9 -11.60 2.73 11.97
C VAL A 9 -11.29 2.23 10.57
N VAL A 10 -10.57 3.01 9.79
CA VAL A 10 -10.13 2.61 8.45
C VAL A 10 -8.70 2.07 8.51
N LEU A 11 -8.49 0.88 7.97
CA LEU A 11 -7.20 0.28 7.71
C LEU A 11 -6.97 0.27 6.20
N PHE A 12 -5.79 0.70 5.75
CA PHE A 12 -5.50 0.84 4.33
C PHE A 12 -4.65 -0.31 3.79
N VAL A 13 -4.93 -0.72 2.54
CA VAL A 13 -4.12 -1.71 1.82
C VAL A 13 -2.64 -1.32 1.83
N GLY A 14 -1.78 -2.29 2.17
CA GLY A 14 -0.34 -2.07 2.23
C GLY A 14 0.19 -1.62 3.59
N GLU A 15 -0.67 -1.30 4.56
CA GLU A 15 -0.22 -1.12 5.95
C GLU A 15 0.27 -2.45 6.51
N THR A 16 1.36 -2.42 7.28
CA THR A 16 1.91 -3.61 7.94
C THR A 16 1.35 -3.77 9.35
N LEU A 17 1.18 -5.00 9.76
CA LEU A 17 0.92 -5.37 11.14
C LEU A 17 2.21 -5.90 11.74
N GLU A 18 2.70 -5.22 12.78
CA GLU A 18 3.96 -5.55 13.44
C GLU A 18 3.75 -6.57 14.55
N GLY A 19 4.71 -7.46 14.71
CA GLY A 19 4.66 -8.54 15.71
C GLY A 19 4.00 -9.81 15.19
N GLY A 20 3.25 -10.49 16.06
CA GLY A 20 2.70 -11.80 15.73
C GLY A 20 3.76 -12.88 15.53
N ARG A 21 3.37 -14.04 15.02
CA ARG A 21 4.32 -15.11 14.63
C ARG A 21 5.09 -14.73 13.37
N GLN A 22 4.55 -13.85 12.55
CA GLN A 22 5.16 -13.25 11.36
C GLN A 22 4.51 -11.90 11.12
N GLN A 23 5.25 -10.94 10.61
CA GLN A 23 4.69 -9.67 10.16
C GLN A 23 3.75 -9.86 8.97
N ARG A 24 2.73 -9.03 8.89
CA ARG A 24 1.70 -9.08 7.84
C ARG A 24 1.60 -7.74 7.12
N VAL A 25 1.07 -7.79 5.91
CA VAL A 25 0.62 -6.63 5.13
C VAL A 25 -0.87 -6.81 4.81
N LEU A 26 -1.63 -5.74 4.88
CA LEU A 26 -3.05 -5.76 4.52
C LEU A 26 -3.22 -5.88 3.01
N ASN A 27 -4.09 -6.84 2.59
CA ASN A 27 -4.38 -7.09 1.17
C ASN A 27 -5.49 -6.19 0.64
N GLN A 28 -6.27 -5.56 1.51
CA GLN A 28 -7.35 -4.64 1.12
C GLN A 28 -7.55 -3.55 2.16
N THR A 29 -8.17 -2.45 1.72
CA THR A 29 -8.71 -1.43 2.61
C THR A 29 -9.98 -1.95 3.27
N VAL A 30 -10.11 -1.77 4.59
CA VAL A 30 -11.23 -2.25 5.40
C VAL A 30 -11.69 -1.14 6.35
N VAL A 31 -12.99 -0.95 6.48
CA VAL A 31 -13.60 -0.13 7.54
C VAL A 31 -14.10 -1.04 8.66
N LEU A 32 -13.45 -0.99 9.81
CA LEU A 32 -13.84 -1.75 11.00
C LEU A 32 -15.03 -1.08 11.67
N PRO A 33 -16.15 -1.80 11.90
CA PRO A 33 -17.27 -1.25 12.68
C PRO A 33 -16.85 -0.84 14.09
N PRO A 34 -17.58 0.07 14.75
CA PRO A 34 -17.38 0.35 16.16
C PRO A 34 -17.58 -0.90 17.02
N PHE A 35 -16.77 -1.04 18.08
CA PHE A 35 -16.88 -2.12 19.07
C PHE A 35 -17.01 -3.53 18.45
N SER A 36 -16.17 -3.82 17.43
CA SER A 36 -16.28 -5.05 16.65
C SER A 36 -14.96 -5.81 16.57
N GLU A 37 -15.07 -7.11 16.36
CA GLU A 37 -13.97 -7.95 15.92
C GLU A 37 -14.19 -8.31 14.45
N THR A 38 -13.15 -8.11 13.61
CA THR A 38 -13.22 -8.31 12.16
C THR A 38 -12.02 -9.13 11.69
N GLU A 39 -12.27 -10.19 10.94
CA GLU A 39 -11.23 -10.89 10.20
C GLU A 39 -10.84 -10.07 8.96
N ILE A 40 -9.54 -9.84 8.77
CA ILE A 40 -9.03 -9.05 7.65
C ILE A 40 -8.06 -9.87 6.80
N PRO A 41 -8.13 -9.76 5.47
CA PRO A 41 -7.22 -10.46 4.58
C PRO A 41 -5.82 -9.84 4.63
N VAL A 42 -4.82 -10.68 4.88
CA VAL A 42 -3.42 -10.28 5.00
C VAL A 42 -2.50 -11.28 4.30
N SER A 43 -1.32 -10.80 3.90
CA SER A 43 -0.21 -11.63 3.43
C SER A 43 0.98 -11.53 4.37
N CYS A 44 1.80 -12.58 4.43
CA CYS A 44 3.04 -12.58 5.20
C CYS A 44 4.10 -11.75 4.47
N VAL A 45 4.78 -10.85 5.18
CA VAL A 45 5.96 -10.12 4.70
C VAL A 45 7.25 -10.55 5.40
N GLU A 46 7.22 -11.72 5.99
CA GLU A 46 8.34 -12.39 6.65
C GLU A 46 8.21 -13.89 6.43
N GLN A 47 9.12 -14.51 5.66
CA GLN A 47 8.97 -15.89 5.22
C GLN A 47 9.47 -16.91 6.25
N GLY A 48 10.56 -16.62 6.95
CA GLY A 48 11.31 -17.62 7.72
C GLY A 48 10.97 -17.71 9.20
N ARG A 49 10.17 -16.81 9.79
CA ARG A 49 9.84 -16.85 11.23
C ARG A 49 8.44 -17.40 11.46
N TRP A 50 8.36 -18.45 12.30
CA TRP A 50 7.12 -19.13 12.66
C TRP A 50 6.87 -19.16 14.18
N HIS A 51 7.63 -18.37 14.94
CA HIS A 51 7.57 -18.28 16.39
C HIS A 51 7.40 -16.82 16.83
N GLY A 52 6.97 -16.61 18.07
CA GLY A 52 6.73 -15.30 18.65
C GLY A 52 5.32 -15.16 19.25
N SER A 53 4.94 -13.95 19.59
CA SER A 53 3.61 -13.62 20.11
C SER A 53 2.53 -14.02 19.10
N GLN A 54 1.36 -14.37 19.60
CA GLN A 54 0.17 -14.51 18.75
C GLN A 54 -0.50 -13.16 18.45
N GLN A 55 -0.16 -12.13 19.22
CA GLN A 55 -0.74 -10.79 19.10
C GLN A 55 0.15 -9.87 18.29
N PHE A 56 -0.47 -9.06 17.45
CA PHE A 56 0.20 -7.94 16.79
C PHE A 56 0.27 -6.74 17.76
N GLY A 57 1.40 -6.03 17.73
CA GLY A 57 1.64 -4.87 18.59
C GLY A 57 1.02 -3.57 18.05
N GLY A 58 0.66 -3.54 16.78
CA GLY A 58 0.07 -2.36 16.15
C GLY A 58 0.18 -2.35 14.64
N ILE A 59 -0.31 -1.23 14.06
CA ILE A 59 -0.15 -0.92 12.65
C ILE A 59 1.21 -0.23 12.47
N GLY A 60 2.05 -0.84 11.66
CA GLY A 60 3.37 -0.33 11.37
C GLY A 60 3.41 0.62 10.17
N ARG A 61 4.36 0.38 9.29
CA ARG A 61 4.68 1.21 8.13
C ARG A 61 3.73 0.96 6.96
N MET A 62 3.73 1.87 5.99
CA MET A 62 3.19 1.58 4.67
C MET A 62 4.26 0.87 3.84
N SER A 63 3.91 -0.29 3.30
CA SER A 63 4.80 -1.09 2.45
C SER A 63 5.17 -0.33 1.17
N PRO A 64 6.35 -0.61 0.58
CA PRO A 64 6.70 -0.13 -0.76
C PRO A 64 5.65 -0.49 -1.81
N SER A 65 5.53 0.34 -2.86
CA SER A 65 4.46 0.20 -3.88
C SER A 65 4.44 -1.17 -4.57
N ASN A 66 5.58 -1.80 -4.80
CA ASN A 66 5.67 -3.14 -5.36
C ASN A 66 5.12 -4.22 -4.41
N VAL A 67 5.43 -4.14 -3.11
CA VAL A 67 4.85 -5.05 -2.10
C VAL A 67 3.34 -4.82 -1.98
N ARG A 68 2.88 -3.56 -1.99
CA ARG A 68 1.45 -3.21 -1.99
C ARG A 68 0.72 -3.78 -3.21
N ARG A 69 1.33 -3.73 -4.41
CA ARG A 69 0.80 -4.32 -5.63
C ARG A 69 0.56 -5.82 -5.44
N SER A 70 1.56 -6.56 -4.98
CA SER A 70 1.45 -8.01 -4.77
C SER A 70 0.47 -8.36 -3.64
N ALA A 71 0.44 -7.58 -2.55
CA ALA A 71 -0.56 -7.72 -1.49
C ALA A 71 -1.98 -7.48 -2.02
N ASN A 72 -2.18 -6.45 -2.86
CA ASN A 72 -3.47 -6.17 -3.50
C ASN A 72 -3.98 -7.35 -4.35
N ARG A 73 -3.09 -8.10 -5.00
CA ARG A 73 -3.44 -9.33 -5.74
C ARG A 73 -3.79 -10.50 -4.80
N GLY A 74 -3.26 -10.53 -3.59
CA GLY A 74 -3.51 -11.56 -2.58
C GLY A 74 -2.70 -12.85 -2.77
N TYR A 75 -1.74 -12.87 -3.69
CA TYR A 75 -0.89 -14.04 -3.93
C TYR A 75 0.34 -14.03 -3.02
N GLN A 76 0.34 -14.88 -1.99
CA GLN A 76 1.38 -14.91 -0.96
C GLN A 76 2.81 -15.04 -1.53
N HIS A 77 3.01 -15.88 -2.53
CA HIS A 77 4.33 -16.09 -3.12
C HIS A 77 4.88 -14.85 -3.82
N GLU A 78 4.01 -14.04 -4.43
CA GLU A 78 4.42 -12.78 -5.07
C GLU A 78 4.88 -11.76 -4.02
N VAL A 79 4.20 -11.69 -2.88
CA VAL A 79 4.61 -10.82 -1.77
C VAL A 79 6.01 -11.21 -1.28
N TRP A 80 6.29 -12.49 -1.09
CA TRP A 80 7.62 -12.97 -0.70
C TRP A 80 8.69 -12.67 -1.75
N ASN A 81 8.37 -12.86 -3.03
CA ASN A 81 9.29 -12.52 -4.13
C ASN A 81 9.67 -11.03 -4.13
N GLU A 82 8.68 -10.14 -3.93
CA GLU A 82 8.94 -8.69 -3.85
C GLU A 82 9.76 -8.31 -2.62
N VAL A 83 9.51 -8.93 -1.47
CA VAL A 83 10.31 -8.70 -0.26
C VAL A 83 11.76 -9.17 -0.48
N SER A 84 11.96 -10.38 -1.00
CA SER A 84 13.29 -10.92 -1.30
C SER A 84 14.04 -10.06 -2.32
N TYR A 85 13.35 -9.58 -3.36
CA TYR A 85 13.92 -8.66 -4.34
C TYR A 85 14.38 -7.33 -3.69
N LEU A 86 13.55 -6.74 -2.81
CA LEU A 86 13.90 -5.50 -2.11
C LEU A 86 15.11 -5.69 -1.19
N LEU A 87 15.18 -6.78 -0.43
CA LEU A 87 16.30 -7.10 0.45
C LEU A 87 17.59 -7.25 -0.36
N SER A 88 17.56 -8.08 -1.42
CA SER A 88 18.74 -8.31 -2.25
C SER A 88 19.18 -7.08 -3.02
N SER A 89 18.26 -6.29 -3.58
CA SER A 89 18.56 -5.05 -4.31
C SER A 89 19.23 -3.97 -3.45
N ARG A 90 19.05 -4.05 -2.13
CA ARG A 90 19.66 -3.15 -1.14
C ARG A 90 20.82 -3.79 -0.37
N SER A 91 21.20 -5.02 -0.74
CA SER A 91 22.25 -5.78 -0.03
C SER A 91 21.97 -5.90 1.47
N VAL A 92 20.69 -6.09 1.84
CA VAL A 92 20.28 -6.32 3.22
C VAL A 92 20.30 -7.81 3.49
N ASP A 93 21.09 -8.21 4.48
CA ASP A 93 21.09 -9.57 5.01
C ASP A 93 19.90 -9.77 5.96
N SER A 94 19.16 -10.87 5.75
CA SER A 94 17.95 -11.16 6.50
C SER A 94 17.77 -12.67 6.68
N ASP A 95 17.91 -13.14 7.91
CA ASP A 95 17.76 -14.56 8.27
C ASP A 95 16.36 -15.09 8.01
N THR A 96 15.35 -14.23 8.14
CA THR A 96 13.92 -14.61 8.02
C THR A 96 13.24 -14.05 6.79
N GLN A 97 14.00 -13.39 5.90
CA GLN A 97 13.44 -12.71 4.73
C GLN A 97 12.28 -11.75 5.13
N ALA A 98 12.55 -10.90 6.12
CA ALA A 98 11.56 -9.98 6.67
C ALA A 98 11.64 -8.60 6.01
N LEU A 99 10.49 -8.04 5.59
CA LEU A 99 10.40 -6.68 5.07
C LEU A 99 10.96 -5.64 6.07
N ALA A 100 10.78 -5.88 7.36
CA ALA A 100 11.29 -5.00 8.42
C ALA A 100 12.81 -4.87 8.43
N ASP A 101 13.53 -5.85 7.89
CA ASP A 101 15.01 -5.81 7.87
C ASP A 101 15.56 -4.73 6.95
N LEU A 102 14.75 -4.24 5.98
CA LEU A 102 15.08 -3.04 5.20
C LEU A 102 15.32 -1.80 6.07
N TYR A 103 14.85 -1.82 7.31
CA TYR A 103 14.85 -0.70 8.24
C TYR A 103 15.72 -0.96 9.49
N ARG A 104 16.46 -2.08 9.50
CA ARG A 104 17.24 -2.52 10.67
C ARG A 104 18.50 -1.69 10.88
N ASP A 105 19.16 -1.27 9.78
CA ASP A 105 20.38 -0.44 9.90
C ASP A 105 20.03 0.99 10.32
N PRO A 106 20.47 1.46 11.52
CA PRO A 106 20.04 2.74 12.07
C PRO A 106 20.46 3.95 11.24
N GLU A 107 21.65 3.89 10.61
CA GLU A 107 22.17 5.02 9.82
C GLU A 107 21.40 5.17 8.50
N THR A 108 21.21 4.07 7.79
CA THR A 108 20.44 4.04 6.56
C THR A 108 18.96 4.42 6.81
N ASP A 109 18.38 3.90 7.91
CA ASP A 109 17.00 4.22 8.28
C ASP A 109 16.86 5.69 8.69
N ALA A 110 17.82 6.29 9.38
CA ALA A 110 17.83 7.71 9.72
C ALA A 110 17.87 8.59 8.46
N LYS A 111 18.76 8.29 7.50
CA LYS A 111 18.85 9.01 6.22
C LYS A 111 17.54 8.93 5.44
N ARG A 112 16.93 7.75 5.42
CA ARG A 112 15.63 7.53 4.78
C ARG A 112 14.52 8.30 5.47
N ARG A 113 14.42 8.25 6.81
CA ARG A 113 13.43 9.02 7.58
C ARG A 113 13.54 10.52 7.32
N ASN A 114 14.74 11.08 7.37
CA ASN A 114 14.97 12.49 7.06
C ASN A 114 14.45 12.88 5.66
N LYS A 115 14.65 11.99 4.67
CA LYS A 115 14.12 12.22 3.32
C LYS A 115 12.60 12.16 3.28
N ILE A 116 11.99 11.18 3.97
CA ILE A 116 10.54 11.03 4.10
C ILE A 116 9.97 12.27 4.79
N GLU A 117 10.50 12.69 5.93
CA GLU A 117 10.04 13.85 6.68
C GLU A 117 10.12 15.13 5.84
N LYS A 118 11.22 15.32 5.11
CA LYS A 118 11.37 16.46 4.20
C LYS A 118 10.30 16.50 3.12
N VAL A 119 9.99 15.38 2.48
CA VAL A 119 8.96 15.32 1.43
C VAL A 119 7.55 15.37 2.06
N ALA A 120 7.35 14.69 3.18
CA ALA A 120 6.09 14.70 3.90
C ALA A 120 5.71 16.09 4.43
N SER A 121 6.70 16.92 4.80
CA SER A 121 6.46 18.29 5.26
C SER A 121 5.85 19.20 4.20
N TRP A 122 5.91 18.86 2.92
CA TRP A 122 5.23 19.63 1.87
C TRP A 122 3.70 19.52 1.96
N GLY A 123 3.21 18.38 2.49
CA GLY A 123 1.79 18.10 2.59
C GLY A 123 1.10 17.91 1.23
N PRO A 124 -0.17 17.50 1.23
CA PRO A 124 -1.00 17.55 0.04
C PRO A 124 -1.43 18.98 -0.27
N LEU A 125 -1.77 19.25 -1.52
CA LEU A 125 -2.35 20.54 -1.93
C LEU A 125 -3.76 20.72 -1.33
N PRO A 126 -4.22 21.96 -1.11
CA PRO A 126 -5.58 22.22 -0.64
C PRO A 126 -6.62 21.53 -1.54
N GLY A 127 -7.53 20.75 -0.95
CA GLY A 127 -8.59 20.02 -1.66
C GLY A 127 -8.10 18.77 -2.42
N GLN A 128 -6.83 18.41 -2.37
CA GLN A 128 -6.31 17.21 -2.99
C GLN A 128 -6.84 15.95 -2.29
N THR A 129 -7.32 14.98 -3.09
CA THR A 129 -7.84 13.69 -2.62
C THR A 129 -7.09 12.48 -3.18
N GLY A 130 -6.11 12.70 -4.07
CA GLY A 130 -5.38 11.59 -4.68
C GLY A 130 -3.90 11.87 -4.88
N ILE A 131 -3.14 10.80 -5.03
CA ILE A 131 -1.72 10.81 -5.32
C ILE A 131 -1.38 9.76 -6.37
N VAL A 132 -0.58 10.14 -7.36
CA VAL A 132 0.06 9.22 -8.29
C VAL A 132 1.56 9.26 -8.07
N VAL A 133 2.14 8.11 -7.84
CA VAL A 133 3.60 7.96 -7.72
C VAL A 133 4.15 7.52 -9.06
N THR A 134 5.14 8.24 -9.57
CA THR A 134 5.87 7.89 -10.80
C THR A 134 7.36 7.74 -10.52
N HIS A 135 8.00 6.81 -11.20
CA HIS A 135 9.44 6.68 -11.22
C HIS A 135 9.92 6.61 -12.67
N ARG A 136 10.78 7.55 -13.09
CA ARG A 136 11.30 7.63 -14.48
C ARG A 136 10.18 7.53 -15.53
N ASP A 137 9.13 8.30 -15.37
CA ASP A 137 7.93 8.35 -16.24
C ASP A 137 7.04 7.09 -16.20
N ALA A 138 7.39 6.06 -15.44
CA ALA A 138 6.53 4.91 -15.21
C ALA A 138 5.68 5.10 -13.94
N ILE A 139 4.37 4.90 -14.06
CA ILE A 139 3.46 4.93 -12.92
C ILE A 139 3.78 3.73 -12.01
N GLN A 140 3.88 3.98 -10.72
CA GLN A 140 4.11 2.94 -9.70
C GLN A 140 2.85 2.63 -8.91
N SER A 141 2.09 3.66 -8.54
CA SER A 141 0.82 3.52 -7.83
C SER A 141 -0.06 4.73 -8.05
N LEU A 142 -1.35 4.51 -7.89
CA LEU A 142 -2.39 5.52 -7.78
C LEU A 142 -3.17 5.22 -6.51
N ASP A 143 -3.40 6.24 -5.67
CA ASP A 143 -4.25 6.17 -4.50
C ASP A 143 -5.23 7.35 -4.51
N LEU A 144 -6.53 7.08 -4.31
CA LEU A 144 -7.60 8.06 -4.18
C LEU A 144 -8.28 7.88 -2.83
N PHE A 145 -8.49 8.96 -2.13
CA PHE A 145 -9.12 9.01 -0.81
C PHE A 145 -10.45 9.72 -0.88
N GLY A 146 -11.41 9.30 -0.06
CA GLY A 146 -12.75 9.87 -0.04
C GLY A 146 -12.82 11.33 0.39
N SER A 147 -11.79 11.84 1.06
CA SER A 147 -11.71 13.24 1.44
C SER A 147 -10.25 13.75 1.50
N PRO A 148 -10.05 15.08 1.42
CA PRO A 148 -8.73 15.69 1.62
C PRO A 148 -8.13 15.38 3.00
N GLU A 149 -8.95 15.26 4.03
CA GLU A 149 -8.53 14.95 5.40
C GLU A 149 -7.94 13.53 5.48
N PHE A 150 -8.55 12.57 4.78
CA PHE A 150 -8.03 11.20 4.68
C PHE A 150 -6.67 11.19 3.99
N LEU A 151 -6.52 11.88 2.86
CA LEU A 151 -5.22 11.99 2.21
C LEU A 151 -4.20 12.68 3.13
N ALA A 152 -4.57 13.77 3.80
CA ALA A 152 -3.68 14.48 4.71
C ALA A 152 -3.19 13.58 5.85
N ALA A 153 -4.07 12.79 6.45
CA ALA A 153 -3.74 11.84 7.51
C ALA A 153 -2.80 10.73 7.00
N MET A 154 -2.98 10.28 5.75
CA MET A 154 -2.19 9.22 5.14
C MET A 154 -0.94 9.72 4.40
N TRP A 155 -0.79 11.04 4.22
CA TRP A 155 0.28 11.61 3.42
C TRP A 155 1.69 11.14 3.81
N PRO A 156 2.11 11.13 5.09
CA PRO A 156 3.44 10.63 5.47
C PRO A 156 3.64 9.17 5.09
N LYS A 157 2.61 8.33 5.24
CA LYS A 157 2.66 6.90 4.87
C LYS A 157 2.72 6.70 3.35
N MET A 158 2.02 7.52 2.57
CA MET A 158 2.10 7.49 1.11
C MET A 158 3.49 7.89 0.62
N VAL A 159 4.09 8.93 1.21
CA VAL A 159 5.48 9.33 0.94
C VAL A 159 6.45 8.20 1.32
N GLU A 160 6.25 7.55 2.45
CA GLU A 160 7.06 6.40 2.88
C GLU A 160 7.00 5.26 1.86
N SER A 161 5.80 4.90 1.41
CA SER A 161 5.59 3.88 0.37
C SER A 161 6.31 4.22 -0.94
N ALA A 162 6.16 5.45 -1.40
CA ALA A 162 6.78 5.94 -2.63
C ALA A 162 8.32 5.87 -2.57
N LEU A 163 8.91 6.37 -1.50
CA LEU A 163 10.36 6.38 -1.31
C LEU A 163 10.92 5.01 -0.94
N GLY A 164 10.08 4.10 -0.44
CA GLY A 164 10.43 2.70 -0.18
C GLY A 164 10.69 1.90 -1.46
N THR A 165 10.19 2.35 -2.60
CA THR A 165 10.31 1.67 -3.90
C THR A 165 11.55 2.08 -4.69
N GLU A 166 12.38 3.02 -4.22
CA GLU A 166 13.59 3.46 -4.92
C GLU A 166 14.57 2.30 -5.16
N VAL A 167 14.41 1.66 -6.31
CA VAL A 167 15.38 0.70 -6.85
C VAL A 167 16.31 1.44 -7.82
N LYS A 168 17.59 1.11 -7.83
CA LYS A 168 18.54 1.59 -8.84
C LYS A 168 18.17 0.96 -10.19
N LEU A 169 17.22 1.52 -10.90
CA LEU A 169 16.89 1.08 -12.26
C LEU A 169 17.88 1.67 -13.26
N ALA A 170 18.48 0.82 -14.06
CA ALA A 170 19.66 1.11 -14.88
C ALA A 170 19.36 1.62 -16.30
N THR A 171 18.15 2.04 -16.66
CA THR A 171 17.86 2.40 -18.05
C THR A 171 17.19 3.77 -18.22
N ARG A 172 17.70 4.52 -19.21
CA ARG A 172 17.15 5.79 -19.68
C ARG A 172 15.90 5.51 -20.51
N SER A 173 14.73 5.87 -20.03
CA SER A 173 13.51 5.96 -20.84
C SER A 173 13.43 7.33 -21.54
N LYS A 174 12.89 7.37 -22.76
CA LYS A 174 12.51 8.62 -23.43
C LYS A 174 11.36 9.26 -22.63
N ARG A 175 11.48 10.56 -22.33
CA ARG A 175 10.40 11.33 -21.67
C ARG A 175 9.11 11.19 -22.48
N GLN A 176 8.18 10.40 -21.98
CA GLN A 176 6.77 10.49 -22.37
C GLN A 176 6.13 11.64 -21.57
N ASN A 177 5.09 12.24 -22.12
CA ASN A 177 4.34 13.25 -21.39
C ASN A 177 3.63 12.58 -20.20
N THR A 178 4.28 12.63 -19.03
CA THR A 178 3.85 11.93 -17.81
C THR A 178 2.42 12.30 -17.42
N SER A 179 2.00 13.55 -17.64
CA SER A 179 0.66 14.01 -17.33
C SER A 179 -0.42 13.27 -18.14
N ASP A 180 -0.22 13.11 -19.46
CA ASP A 180 -1.16 12.40 -20.32
C ASP A 180 -1.23 10.90 -19.96
N ALA A 181 -0.11 10.29 -19.62
CA ALA A 181 -0.05 8.90 -19.19
C ALA A 181 -0.82 8.70 -17.88
N VAL A 182 -0.66 9.62 -16.92
CA VAL A 182 -1.40 9.61 -15.65
C VAL A 182 -2.90 9.75 -15.87
N LEU A 183 -3.33 10.70 -16.71
CA LEU A 183 -4.77 10.90 -17.01
C LEU A 183 -5.39 9.66 -17.67
N LYS A 184 -4.70 9.06 -18.63
CA LYS A 184 -5.15 7.82 -19.29
C LYS A 184 -5.22 6.65 -18.31
N PHE A 185 -4.26 6.54 -17.39
CA PHE A 185 -4.28 5.49 -16.37
C PHE A 185 -5.43 5.70 -15.40
N LEU A 186 -5.64 6.93 -14.92
CA LEU A 186 -6.75 7.29 -14.03
C LEU A 186 -8.10 6.97 -14.67
N ASP A 187 -8.31 7.35 -15.93
CA ASP A 187 -9.55 7.08 -16.68
C ASP A 187 -9.80 5.57 -16.79
N ARG A 188 -8.80 4.80 -17.19
CA ARG A 188 -8.89 3.33 -17.29
C ARG A 188 -9.23 2.68 -15.95
N VAL A 189 -8.54 3.09 -14.86
CA VAL A 189 -8.79 2.57 -13.52
C VAL A 189 -10.21 2.90 -13.07
N SER A 190 -10.65 4.14 -13.26
CA SER A 190 -11.98 4.59 -12.87
C SER A 190 -13.08 3.81 -13.57
N HIS A 191 -13.01 3.68 -14.90
CA HIS A 191 -13.97 2.89 -15.69
C HIS A 191 -14.02 1.44 -15.21
N SER A 192 -12.87 0.78 -15.14
CA SER A 192 -12.82 -0.63 -14.77
C SER A 192 -13.35 -0.89 -13.36
N LEU A 193 -13.05 -0.02 -12.39
CA LEU A 193 -13.56 -0.15 -11.02
C LEU A 193 -15.08 0.11 -10.94
N ILE A 194 -15.61 1.09 -11.70
CA ILE A 194 -17.04 1.38 -11.71
C ILE A 194 -17.82 0.21 -12.34
N GLU A 195 -17.32 -0.37 -13.41
CA GLU A 195 -17.96 -1.49 -14.11
C GLU A 195 -17.82 -2.83 -13.37
N SER A 196 -16.83 -2.97 -12.48
CA SER A 196 -16.64 -4.21 -11.74
C SER A 196 -17.76 -4.47 -10.74
N SER A 197 -18.03 -5.75 -10.50
CA SER A 197 -19.04 -6.15 -9.51
C SER A 197 -18.61 -5.78 -8.11
N ALA A 198 -19.52 -5.15 -7.36
CA ALA A 198 -19.33 -4.88 -5.95
C ALA A 198 -19.59 -6.15 -5.13
N GLN A 199 -18.77 -6.37 -4.13
CA GLN A 199 -18.91 -7.42 -3.12
C GLN A 199 -19.01 -6.75 -1.74
N GLN A 200 -19.64 -7.42 -0.79
CA GLN A 200 -19.61 -6.93 0.59
C GLN A 200 -18.17 -6.99 1.12
N SER A 201 -17.72 -5.91 1.74
CA SER A 201 -16.40 -5.88 2.43
C SER A 201 -16.42 -6.83 3.64
N THR A 202 -15.24 -7.24 4.10
CA THR A 202 -15.10 -7.96 5.39
C THR A 202 -15.46 -7.09 6.59
N GLY A 203 -15.40 -5.75 6.44
CA GLY A 203 -15.93 -4.75 7.37
C GLY A 203 -17.15 -4.05 6.80
N LEU A 204 -17.28 -2.75 7.07
CA LEU A 204 -18.36 -1.92 6.49
C LEU A 204 -18.09 -1.60 5.02
N GLY A 205 -19.15 -1.44 4.25
CA GLY A 205 -19.13 -0.95 2.88
C GLY A 205 -19.06 -2.03 1.81
N ASN A 206 -18.90 -1.57 0.57
CA ASN A 206 -18.83 -2.40 -0.62
C ASN A 206 -17.41 -2.34 -1.21
N PHE A 207 -16.87 -3.51 -1.49
CA PHE A 207 -15.53 -3.70 -2.01
C PHE A 207 -15.60 -4.08 -3.49
N ARG A 208 -14.67 -3.52 -4.28
CA ARG A 208 -14.48 -3.83 -5.70
C ARG A 208 -13.02 -4.16 -5.94
N ARG A 209 -12.75 -5.15 -6.78
CA ARG A 209 -11.40 -5.50 -7.23
C ARG A 209 -11.38 -5.72 -8.73
N VAL A 210 -10.33 -5.23 -9.35
CA VAL A 210 -10.02 -5.47 -10.76
C VAL A 210 -8.60 -5.98 -10.87
N GLU A 211 -8.41 -7.01 -11.67
CA GLU A 211 -7.11 -7.49 -12.11
C GLU A 211 -7.19 -7.79 -13.61
N ASN A 212 -6.37 -7.13 -14.39
CA ASN A 212 -6.30 -7.31 -15.85
C ASN A 212 -4.86 -7.13 -16.36
N GLU A 213 -4.66 -7.16 -17.67
CA GLU A 213 -3.35 -7.00 -18.30
C GLU A 213 -2.69 -5.63 -18.05
N TYR A 214 -3.45 -4.60 -17.66
CA TYR A 214 -2.94 -3.23 -17.49
C TYR A 214 -2.65 -2.87 -16.03
N PHE A 215 -3.45 -3.37 -15.10
CA PHE A 215 -3.32 -3.04 -13.68
C PHE A 215 -4.04 -4.02 -12.77
N THR A 216 -3.64 -4.01 -11.50
CA THR A 216 -4.43 -4.52 -10.39
C THR A 216 -4.89 -3.34 -9.52
N GLY A 217 -6.16 -3.35 -9.10
CA GLY A 217 -6.71 -2.26 -8.31
C GLY A 217 -7.90 -2.68 -7.47
N GLN A 218 -8.23 -1.86 -6.50
CA GLN A 218 -9.37 -2.05 -5.62
C GLN A 218 -10.00 -0.72 -5.22
N ALA A 219 -11.27 -0.76 -4.85
CA ALA A 219 -11.98 0.36 -4.26
C ALA A 219 -12.89 -0.11 -3.13
N LEU A 220 -12.98 0.68 -2.08
CA LEU A 220 -13.96 0.54 -1.00
C LEU A 220 -14.85 1.76 -0.97
N THR A 221 -16.15 1.53 -0.99
CA THR A 221 -17.19 2.56 -0.83
C THR A 221 -18.02 2.27 0.42
N LEU A 222 -18.46 3.31 1.12
CA LEU A 222 -19.37 3.24 2.24
C LEU A 222 -20.51 4.22 2.00
N ASP A 223 -21.75 3.75 2.09
CA ASP A 223 -22.97 4.55 1.83
C ASP A 223 -22.94 5.29 0.48
N GLY A 224 -22.37 4.63 -0.53
CA GLY A 224 -22.23 5.17 -1.88
C GLY A 224 -21.06 6.14 -2.09
N ALA A 225 -20.37 6.56 -1.02
CA ALA A 225 -19.20 7.42 -1.10
C ALA A 225 -17.89 6.60 -1.15
N LEU A 226 -16.90 7.12 -1.88
CA LEU A 226 -15.57 6.52 -1.89
C LEU A 226 -14.93 6.66 -0.50
N VAL A 227 -14.40 5.58 0.05
CA VAL A 227 -13.49 5.59 1.19
C VAL A 227 -12.04 5.66 0.69
N HIS A 228 -11.66 4.70 -0.15
CA HIS A 228 -10.33 4.62 -0.73
C HIS A 228 -10.34 3.76 -2.00
N ALA A 229 -9.56 4.15 -2.98
CA ALA A 229 -9.20 3.31 -4.12
C ALA A 229 -7.69 3.32 -4.31
N SER A 230 -7.14 2.17 -4.72
CA SER A 230 -5.74 2.05 -5.11
C SER A 230 -5.59 1.24 -6.38
N ALA A 231 -4.61 1.58 -7.20
CA ALA A 231 -4.27 0.83 -8.40
C ALA A 231 -2.77 0.83 -8.66
N PHE A 232 -2.28 -0.29 -9.19
CA PHE A 232 -0.88 -0.54 -9.48
C PHE A 232 -0.79 -1.09 -10.91
N PRO A 233 0.03 -0.53 -11.80
CA PRO A 233 0.25 -1.10 -13.12
C PRO A 233 0.70 -2.55 -13.04
N SER A 234 0.30 -3.38 -14.01
CA SER A 234 0.82 -4.74 -14.13
C SER A 234 2.33 -4.69 -14.35
N ALA A 235 3.05 -5.70 -13.87
CA ALA A 235 4.45 -5.86 -14.20
C ALA A 235 4.55 -6.31 -15.66
N ASP A 236 5.39 -5.65 -16.45
CA ASP A 236 5.78 -6.10 -17.79
C ASP A 236 6.62 -7.37 -17.71
#